data_0c7bba7652d53a5a0a32a5c98a7ffd20
#
_entry.id   0c7bba7652d53a5a0a32a5c98a7ffd20
#
_cell.length_a   1.000
_cell.length_b   1.000
_cell.length_c   1.000
_cell.angle_alpha   90.00
_cell.angle_beta   90.00
_cell.angle_gamma   90.00
#
_symmetry.space_group_name_H-M   'P 1'
#
loop_
_entity.id
_entity.type
_entity.pdbx_description
1 polymer ?
#
loop_
_entity_poly.entity_id
_entity_poly.type
_entity_poly.pdbx_seq_one_letter_code
_entity_poly.pdbx_strand_id
1 'polypeptide(L)'
;MVVMERTSVQKLARVLRVMILVVFVCNIIMLFFVPTLAAMLTENRWDGQTMERLMTGESVGFWLGFTIHSWNPVIWMLALTADDLYWPVLSLFLLSCGVCTAVILWQGKRVLDTILKGSPFAMDNAKSMKRAAICCFGISGAALVRLIWGFAYYRSIAPLLTYNALFVPIFLMGGLLFLVMSALFRQAAELKAENDLTI
;
A
#
# COMPACT_ATOMS: atom_id res chain seq x y z
N MET A 1 14.15 29.71 21.50
CA MET A 1 12.91 28.97 21.25
C MET A 1 12.91 28.29 19.88
N VAL A 2 13.20 28.95 18.78
CA VAL A 2 13.22 28.41 17.40
C VAL A 2 14.18 27.21 17.19
N VAL A 3 15.33 27.18 17.86
CA VAL A 3 16.34 26.11 17.72
C VAL A 3 15.88 24.81 18.39
N MET A 4 15.14 24.90 19.51
CA MET A 4 14.59 23.72 20.20
C MET A 4 13.46 23.05 19.40
N GLU A 5 12.63 23.82 18.72
CA GLU A 5 11.57 23.26 17.85
C GLU A 5 12.14 22.53 16.63
N ARG A 6 13.17 23.08 15.97
CA ARG A 6 13.84 22.41 14.85
C ARG A 6 14.42 21.04 15.22
N THR A 7 15.01 20.91 16.41
CA THR A 7 15.55 19.63 16.90
C THR A 7 14.46 18.59 17.16
N SER A 8 13.30 19.01 17.67
CA SER A 8 12.16 18.10 17.93
C SER A 8 11.56 17.58 16.63
N VAL A 9 11.32 18.45 15.64
CA VAL A 9 10.81 18.06 14.31
C VAL A 9 11.78 17.11 13.61
N GLN A 10 13.09 17.37 13.67
CA GLN A 10 14.10 16.50 13.07
C GLN A 10 14.16 15.12 13.75
N LYS A 11 14.01 15.05 15.07
CA LYS A 11 13.94 13.78 15.79
C LYS A 11 12.72 12.98 15.37
N LEU A 12 11.55 13.62 15.32
CA LEU A 12 10.30 12.98 14.89
C LEU A 12 10.40 12.48 13.43
N ALA A 13 10.92 13.31 12.53
CA ALA A 13 11.13 12.94 11.13
C ALA A 13 12.08 11.74 10.97
N ARG A 14 13.12 11.65 11.81
CA ARG A 14 14.04 10.49 11.80
C ARG A 14 13.36 9.22 12.26
N VAL A 15 12.60 9.26 13.35
CA VAL A 15 11.84 8.10 13.84
C VAL A 15 10.82 7.65 12.78
N LEU A 16 10.06 8.59 12.22
CA LEU A 16 9.06 8.28 11.20
C LEU A 16 9.71 7.68 9.93
N ARG A 17 10.88 8.18 9.52
CA ARG A 17 11.65 7.63 8.41
C ARG A 17 12.02 6.16 8.64
N VAL A 18 12.49 5.82 9.85
CA VAL A 18 12.84 4.42 10.19
C VAL A 18 11.58 3.56 10.17
N MET A 19 10.49 4.02 10.75
CA MET A 19 9.20 3.30 10.73
C MET A 19 8.72 3.04 9.30
N ILE A 20 8.73 4.06 8.44
CA ILE A 20 8.34 3.92 7.03
C ILE A 20 9.22 2.89 6.32
N LEU A 21 10.53 2.89 6.59
CA LEU A 21 11.45 1.94 5.97
C LEU A 21 11.17 0.50 6.43
N VAL A 22 10.91 0.29 7.71
CA VAL A 22 10.53 -1.02 8.25
C VAL A 22 9.23 -1.51 7.61
N VAL A 23 8.19 -0.66 7.60
CA VAL A 23 6.89 -1.00 6.99
C VAL A 23 7.03 -1.25 5.48
N PHE A 24 7.88 -0.49 4.78
CA PHE A 24 8.17 -0.71 3.37
C PHE A 24 8.79 -2.08 3.11
N VAL A 25 9.80 -2.47 3.90
CA VAL A 25 10.45 -3.80 3.77
C VAL A 25 9.44 -4.90 4.08
N CYS A 26 8.67 -4.78 5.16
CA CYS A 26 7.60 -5.74 5.48
C CYS A 26 6.57 -5.84 4.35
N ASN A 27 6.17 -4.72 3.76
CA ASN A 27 5.22 -4.70 2.64
C ASN A 27 5.78 -5.45 1.41
N ILE A 28 7.05 -5.23 1.05
CA ILE A 28 7.69 -5.96 -0.06
C ILE A 28 7.75 -7.47 0.20
N ILE A 29 8.10 -7.87 1.42
CA ILE A 29 8.10 -9.29 1.82
C ILE A 29 6.68 -9.86 1.69
N MET A 30 5.68 -9.15 2.22
CA MET A 30 4.28 -9.60 2.17
C MET A 30 3.74 -9.69 0.73
N LEU A 31 4.15 -8.77 -0.17
CA LEU A 31 3.78 -8.85 -1.59
C LEU A 31 4.18 -10.19 -2.23
N PHE A 32 5.33 -10.73 -1.85
CA PHE A 32 5.77 -12.03 -2.35
C PHE A 32 4.84 -13.17 -1.92
N PHE A 33 4.24 -13.08 -0.73
CA PHE A 33 3.33 -14.10 -0.19
C PHE A 33 1.85 -13.89 -0.56
N VAL A 34 1.49 -12.80 -1.22
CA VAL A 34 0.08 -12.47 -1.53
C VAL A 34 -0.66 -13.57 -2.28
N PRO A 35 -0.15 -14.17 -3.39
CA PRO A 35 -0.88 -15.20 -4.10
C PRO A 35 -1.15 -16.44 -3.22
N THR A 36 -0.17 -16.81 -2.40
CA THR A 36 -0.27 -17.90 -1.42
C THR A 36 -1.36 -17.64 -0.40
N LEU A 37 -1.36 -16.44 0.21
CA LEU A 37 -2.37 -16.04 1.18
C LEU A 37 -3.77 -15.99 0.57
N ALA A 38 -3.89 -15.48 -0.65
CA ALA A 38 -5.16 -15.43 -1.35
C ALA A 38 -5.71 -16.84 -1.63
N ALA A 39 -4.89 -17.77 -2.11
CA ALA A 39 -5.27 -19.15 -2.34
C ALA A 39 -5.72 -19.84 -1.05
N MET A 40 -5.00 -19.63 0.06
CA MET A 40 -5.36 -20.19 1.35
C MET A 40 -6.67 -19.65 1.91
N LEU A 41 -6.91 -18.34 1.75
CA LEU A 41 -8.14 -17.69 2.22
C LEU A 41 -9.38 -18.18 1.46
N THR A 42 -9.22 -18.56 0.19
CA THR A 42 -10.35 -19.00 -0.65
C THR A 42 -10.66 -20.48 -0.49
N GLU A 43 -9.65 -21.33 -0.35
CA GLU A 43 -9.84 -22.78 -0.21
C GLU A 43 -10.20 -23.22 1.22
N ASN A 44 -10.38 -22.28 2.14
CA ASN A 44 -10.68 -22.54 3.57
C ASN A 44 -9.73 -23.57 4.21
N ARG A 45 -8.47 -23.61 3.74
CA ARG A 45 -7.43 -24.53 4.20
C ARG A 45 -6.79 -24.15 5.55
N TRP A 46 -7.43 -23.29 6.31
CA TRP A 46 -7.06 -22.98 7.70
C TRP A 46 -7.57 -24.05 8.64
N ASP A 47 -7.20 -25.31 8.38
CA ASP A 47 -7.43 -26.38 9.34
C ASP A 47 -6.39 -26.34 10.47
N GLY A 48 -6.70 -26.98 11.59
CA GLY A 48 -5.81 -27.02 12.75
C GLY A 48 -4.42 -27.57 12.45
N GLN A 49 -4.29 -28.48 11.47
CA GLN A 49 -3.02 -29.06 11.04
C GLN A 49 -2.13 -28.05 10.33
N THR A 50 -2.69 -27.15 9.52
CA THR A 50 -1.94 -26.09 8.83
C THR A 50 -1.39 -25.08 9.83
N MET A 51 -2.16 -24.75 10.88
CA MET A 51 -1.72 -23.87 11.95
C MET A 51 -0.63 -24.54 12.82
N GLU A 52 -0.76 -25.82 13.10
CA GLU A 52 0.24 -26.58 13.86
C GLU A 52 1.58 -26.67 13.10
N ARG A 53 1.57 -26.92 11.80
CA ARG A 53 2.77 -26.89 10.94
C ARG A 53 3.42 -25.52 10.86
N LEU A 54 2.64 -24.43 10.93
CA LEU A 54 3.14 -23.07 11.07
C LEU A 54 3.96 -22.86 12.35
N MET A 55 3.49 -23.44 13.45
CA MET A 55 4.10 -23.29 14.78
C MET A 55 5.33 -24.20 14.99
N THR A 56 5.42 -25.33 14.32
CA THR A 56 6.49 -26.33 14.53
C THR A 56 7.76 -26.12 13.73
N GLY A 57 7.83 -25.07 12.89
CA GLY A 57 9.06 -24.69 12.16
C GLY A 57 9.44 -25.59 10.98
N GLU A 58 8.80 -26.74 10.78
CA GLU A 58 8.96 -27.57 9.56
C GLU A 58 8.39 -26.88 8.30
N SER A 59 7.79 -25.72 8.50
CA SER A 59 6.94 -25.05 7.53
C SER A 59 7.66 -24.12 6.54
N VAL A 60 8.91 -23.70 6.79
CA VAL A 60 9.56 -22.70 5.91
C VAL A 60 9.76 -23.23 4.49
N GLY A 61 10.20 -24.48 4.35
CA GLY A 61 10.35 -25.14 3.05
C GLY A 61 9.00 -25.34 2.35
N PHE A 62 7.98 -25.73 3.09
CA PHE A 62 6.61 -25.89 2.58
C PHE A 62 6.05 -24.56 2.10
N TRP A 63 6.19 -23.48 2.90
CA TRP A 63 5.68 -22.16 2.56
C TRP A 63 6.40 -21.56 1.35
N LEU A 64 7.73 -21.69 1.27
CA LEU A 64 8.50 -21.27 0.11
C LEU A 64 8.11 -22.05 -1.14
N GLY A 65 8.00 -23.37 -1.05
CA GLY A 65 7.58 -24.22 -2.16
C GLY A 65 6.17 -23.88 -2.65
N PHE A 66 5.22 -23.69 -1.73
CA PHE A 66 3.85 -23.31 -2.06
C PHE A 66 3.79 -21.91 -2.65
N THR A 67 4.61 -20.95 -2.16
CA THR A 67 4.67 -19.60 -2.72
C THR A 67 5.24 -19.60 -4.12
N ILE A 68 6.33 -20.33 -4.37
CA ILE A 68 6.90 -20.47 -5.72
C ILE A 68 5.88 -21.10 -6.67
N HIS A 69 5.15 -22.11 -6.20
CA HIS A 69 4.08 -22.75 -6.95
C HIS A 69 2.94 -21.77 -7.27
N SER A 70 2.52 -20.95 -6.32
CA SER A 70 1.46 -19.94 -6.50
C SER A 70 1.84 -18.82 -7.50
N TRP A 71 3.13 -18.61 -7.76
CA TRP A 71 3.61 -17.67 -8.79
C TRP A 71 3.74 -18.31 -10.18
N ASN A 72 3.46 -19.61 -10.32
CA ASN A 72 3.55 -20.28 -11.61
C ASN A 72 2.45 -19.76 -12.58
N PRO A 73 2.81 -19.22 -13.76
CA PRO A 73 1.85 -18.67 -14.69
C PRO A 73 0.85 -19.70 -15.24
N VAL A 74 1.23 -20.99 -15.27
CA VAL A 74 0.32 -22.07 -15.67
C VAL A 74 -0.84 -22.22 -14.71
N ILE A 75 -0.58 -22.07 -13.40
CA ILE A 75 -1.62 -22.15 -12.37
C ILE A 75 -2.57 -20.96 -12.48
N TRP A 76 -2.04 -19.77 -12.73
CA TRP A 76 -2.85 -18.58 -12.99
C TRP A 76 -3.73 -18.76 -14.22
N MET A 77 -3.17 -19.32 -15.30
CA MET A 77 -3.93 -19.59 -16.51
C MET A 77 -5.04 -20.61 -16.28
N LEU A 78 -4.73 -21.70 -15.53
CA LEU A 78 -5.72 -22.72 -15.17
C LEU A 78 -6.83 -22.14 -14.29
N ALA A 79 -6.48 -21.30 -13.32
CA ALA A 79 -7.44 -20.68 -12.43
C ALA A 79 -8.37 -19.68 -13.13
N LEU A 80 -7.87 -18.97 -14.14
CA LEU A 80 -8.70 -18.07 -14.95
C LEU A 80 -9.68 -18.83 -15.86
N THR A 81 -9.41 -20.10 -16.16
CA THR A 81 -10.28 -20.98 -16.96
C THR A 81 -11.19 -21.87 -16.11
N ALA A 82 -10.91 -21.99 -14.81
CA ALA A 82 -11.73 -22.74 -13.86
C ALA A 82 -12.91 -21.89 -13.35
N ASP A 83 -13.96 -22.56 -12.85
CA ASP A 83 -15.17 -21.90 -12.33
C ASP A 83 -14.92 -21.07 -11.04
N ASP A 84 -13.71 -21.14 -10.46
CA ASP A 84 -13.34 -20.44 -9.22
C ASP A 84 -12.40 -19.25 -9.50
N LEU A 85 -12.98 -18.17 -9.99
CA LEU A 85 -12.28 -16.89 -10.25
C LEU A 85 -11.97 -16.07 -8.98
N TYR A 86 -12.38 -16.54 -7.81
CA TYR A 86 -12.31 -15.71 -6.60
C TYR A 86 -10.87 -15.44 -6.12
N TRP A 87 -10.03 -16.48 -6.06
CA TRP A 87 -8.66 -16.31 -5.58
C TRP A 87 -7.74 -15.51 -6.53
N PRO A 88 -7.83 -15.63 -7.88
CA PRO A 88 -7.06 -14.78 -8.78
C PRO A 88 -7.45 -13.31 -8.66
N VAL A 89 -8.77 -13.01 -8.60
CA VAL A 89 -9.27 -11.65 -8.42
C VAL A 89 -8.82 -11.06 -7.07
N LEU A 90 -8.87 -11.86 -6.00
CA LEU A 90 -8.35 -11.46 -4.69
C LEU A 90 -6.84 -11.18 -4.74
N SER A 91 -6.08 -12.05 -5.38
CA SER A 91 -4.62 -11.90 -5.52
C SER A 91 -4.26 -10.62 -6.28
N LEU A 92 -4.89 -10.38 -7.43
CA LEU A 92 -4.67 -9.16 -8.23
C LEU A 92 -5.01 -7.90 -7.47
N PHE A 93 -6.12 -7.91 -6.73
CA PHE A 93 -6.50 -6.80 -5.86
C PHE A 93 -5.45 -6.53 -4.78
N LEU A 94 -5.03 -7.56 -4.04
CA LEU A 94 -4.03 -7.41 -2.97
C LEU A 94 -2.66 -7.00 -3.51
N LEU A 95 -2.24 -7.54 -4.66
CA LEU A 95 -1.00 -7.14 -5.33
C LEU A 95 -1.05 -5.67 -5.75
N SER A 96 -2.13 -5.23 -6.38
CA SER A 96 -2.28 -3.83 -6.81
C SER A 96 -2.27 -2.87 -5.60
N CYS A 97 -3.00 -3.21 -4.53
CA CYS A 97 -2.98 -2.43 -3.28
C CYS A 97 -1.60 -2.40 -2.65
N GLY A 98 -0.90 -3.53 -2.59
CA GLY A 98 0.44 -3.63 -2.01
C GLY A 98 1.49 -2.84 -2.78
N VAL A 99 1.46 -2.87 -4.13
CA VAL A 99 2.33 -2.05 -4.97
C VAL A 99 2.05 -0.57 -4.78
N CYS A 100 0.77 -0.15 -4.79
CA CYS A 100 0.40 1.24 -4.52
C CYS A 100 0.88 1.68 -3.12
N THR A 101 0.71 0.85 -2.10
CA THR A 101 1.19 1.12 -0.73
C THR A 101 2.71 1.26 -0.70
N ALA A 102 3.47 0.40 -1.39
CA ALA A 102 4.91 0.53 -1.50
C ALA A 102 5.33 1.87 -2.12
N VAL A 103 4.64 2.31 -3.18
CA VAL A 103 4.89 3.63 -3.79
C VAL A 103 4.57 4.77 -2.81
N ILE A 104 3.45 4.72 -2.09
CA ILE A 104 3.08 5.73 -1.08
C ILE A 104 4.18 5.83 0.00
N LEU A 105 4.62 4.70 0.55
CA LEU A 105 5.68 4.66 1.56
C LEU A 105 7.01 5.20 1.03
N TRP A 106 7.36 4.87 -0.21
CA TRP A 106 8.56 5.39 -0.87
C TRP A 106 8.51 6.91 -1.06
N GLN A 107 7.35 7.44 -1.50
CA GLN A 107 7.18 8.90 -1.61
C GLN A 107 7.23 9.58 -0.23
N GLY A 108 6.60 8.99 0.79
CA GLY A 108 6.68 9.47 2.17
C GLY A 108 8.12 9.54 2.68
N LYS A 109 8.93 8.47 2.45
CA LYS A 109 10.36 8.48 2.77
C LYS A 109 11.09 9.63 2.08
N ARG A 110 10.85 9.88 0.78
CA ARG A 110 11.49 10.97 0.03
C ARG A 110 11.21 12.34 0.65
N VAL A 111 9.96 12.59 1.04
CA VAL A 111 9.57 13.84 1.71
C VAL A 111 10.29 13.99 3.05
N LEU A 112 10.36 12.92 3.85
CA LEU A 112 11.10 12.96 5.12
C LEU A 112 12.61 13.20 4.92
N ASP A 113 13.20 12.64 3.87
CA ASP A 113 14.60 12.87 3.52
C ASP A 113 14.86 14.35 3.19
N THR A 114 13.95 15.05 2.52
CA THR A 114 14.08 16.49 2.24
C THR A 114 13.90 17.35 3.50
N ILE A 115 12.99 16.97 4.41
CA ILE A 115 12.83 17.63 5.71
C ILE A 115 14.10 17.49 6.54
N LEU A 116 14.71 16.31 6.59
CA LEU A 116 15.98 16.08 7.30
C LEU A 116 17.16 16.85 6.71
N LYS A 117 17.16 17.10 5.40
CA LYS A 117 18.16 17.95 4.71
C LYS A 117 17.93 19.44 4.92
N GLY A 118 16.87 19.84 5.62
CA GLY A 118 16.55 21.26 5.88
C GLY A 118 15.88 21.99 4.73
N SER A 119 15.40 21.26 3.70
CA SER A 119 14.68 21.83 2.55
C SER A 119 13.24 21.30 2.46
N PRO A 120 12.36 21.56 3.45
CA PRO A 120 11.01 21.01 3.48
C PRO A 120 10.13 21.50 2.32
N PHE A 121 10.35 22.71 1.84
CA PHE A 121 9.59 23.36 0.77
C PHE A 121 10.28 23.18 -0.60
N ALA A 122 10.65 21.94 -0.92
CA ALA A 122 11.17 21.62 -2.24
C ALA A 122 10.02 21.25 -3.20
N MET A 123 10.08 21.69 -4.44
CA MET A 123 9.10 21.34 -5.49
C MET A 123 8.95 19.83 -5.69
N ASP A 124 9.99 19.07 -5.40
CA ASP A 124 9.97 17.60 -5.46
C ASP A 124 9.05 16.96 -4.42
N ASN A 125 8.82 17.63 -3.27
CA ASN A 125 7.86 17.17 -2.27
C ASN A 125 6.43 17.26 -2.80
N ALA A 126 6.09 18.33 -3.50
CA ALA A 126 4.78 18.46 -4.15
C ALA A 126 4.54 17.34 -5.16
N LYS A 127 5.53 17.01 -6.00
CA LYS A 127 5.46 15.89 -6.95
C LYS A 127 5.30 14.55 -6.24
N SER A 128 6.01 14.33 -5.12
CA SER A 128 5.94 13.12 -4.33
C SER A 128 4.55 12.94 -3.72
N MET A 129 3.95 14.00 -3.17
CA MET A 129 2.58 13.98 -2.63
C MET A 129 1.55 13.71 -3.73
N LYS A 130 1.70 14.32 -4.93
CA LYS A 130 0.82 14.03 -6.07
C LYS A 130 0.85 12.55 -6.48
N ARG A 131 2.04 11.93 -6.52
CA ARG A 131 2.19 10.50 -6.83
C ARG A 131 1.54 9.61 -5.78
N ALA A 132 1.70 9.95 -4.49
CA ALA A 132 1.03 9.24 -3.41
C ALA A 132 -0.50 9.35 -3.53
N ALA A 133 -1.03 10.53 -3.88
CA ALA A 133 -2.45 10.74 -4.15
C ALA A 133 -2.98 9.83 -5.27
N ILE A 134 -2.28 9.74 -6.39
CA ILE A 134 -2.64 8.86 -7.52
C ILE A 134 -2.71 7.40 -7.07
N CYS A 135 -1.76 6.94 -6.26
CA CYS A 135 -1.77 5.59 -5.71
C CYS A 135 -2.96 5.35 -4.76
N CYS A 136 -3.33 6.34 -3.94
CA CYS A 136 -4.52 6.25 -3.10
C CYS A 136 -5.80 6.12 -3.94
N PHE A 137 -5.95 6.91 -4.99
CA PHE A 137 -7.07 6.76 -5.92
C PHE A 137 -7.05 5.41 -6.64
N GLY A 138 -5.87 4.89 -6.96
CA GLY A 138 -5.71 3.54 -7.53
C GLY A 138 -6.23 2.46 -6.59
N ILE A 139 -5.89 2.52 -5.30
CA ILE A 139 -6.40 1.59 -4.28
C ILE A 139 -7.93 1.72 -4.14
N SER A 140 -8.44 2.96 -4.05
CA SER A 140 -9.88 3.22 -3.95
C SER A 140 -10.64 2.67 -5.16
N GLY A 141 -10.12 2.90 -6.38
CA GLY A 141 -10.68 2.38 -7.62
C GLY A 141 -10.66 0.84 -7.68
N ALA A 142 -9.55 0.22 -7.32
CA ALA A 142 -9.43 -1.24 -7.24
C ALA A 142 -10.41 -1.84 -6.23
N ALA A 143 -10.57 -1.21 -5.06
CA ALA A 143 -11.54 -1.61 -4.04
C ALA A 143 -12.98 -1.50 -4.56
N LEU A 144 -13.29 -0.42 -5.29
CA LEU A 144 -14.61 -0.23 -5.90
C LEU A 144 -14.91 -1.30 -6.95
N VAL A 145 -13.96 -1.57 -7.85
CA VAL A 145 -14.09 -2.62 -8.87
C VAL A 145 -14.34 -3.98 -8.22
N ARG A 146 -13.57 -4.31 -7.19
CA ARG A 146 -13.75 -5.56 -6.43
C ARG A 146 -15.10 -5.62 -5.74
N LEU A 147 -15.59 -4.51 -5.19
CA LEU A 147 -16.89 -4.43 -4.55
C LEU A 147 -18.02 -4.72 -5.56
N ILE A 148 -17.97 -4.07 -6.74
CA ILE A 148 -18.93 -4.28 -7.83
C ILE A 148 -18.90 -5.74 -8.31
N TRP A 149 -17.70 -6.29 -8.49
CA TRP A 149 -17.53 -7.70 -8.86
C TRP A 149 -18.11 -8.64 -7.79
N GLY A 150 -17.92 -8.34 -6.51
CA GLY A 150 -18.50 -9.10 -5.41
C GLY A 150 -20.03 -9.11 -5.42
N PHE A 151 -20.68 -8.00 -5.77
CA PHE A 151 -22.14 -7.96 -5.95
C PHE A 151 -22.61 -8.86 -7.10
N ALA A 152 -21.88 -8.85 -8.23
CA ALA A 152 -22.23 -9.67 -9.37
C ALA A 152 -22.04 -11.16 -9.07
N TYR A 153 -20.98 -11.51 -8.33
CA TYR A 153 -20.63 -12.90 -7.99
C TYR A 153 -21.57 -13.49 -6.93
N TYR A 154 -21.76 -12.78 -5.81
CA TYR A 154 -22.57 -13.31 -4.68
C TYR A 154 -24.07 -13.02 -4.82
N ARG A 155 -24.46 -12.14 -5.74
CA ARG A 155 -25.87 -11.64 -5.90
C ARG A 155 -26.48 -11.22 -4.56
N SER A 156 -25.70 -10.63 -3.67
CA SER A 156 -26.04 -10.30 -2.30
C SER A 156 -25.44 -8.95 -1.90
N ILE A 157 -26.01 -8.30 -0.89
CA ILE A 157 -25.50 -7.04 -0.31
C ILE A 157 -24.32 -7.29 0.66
N ALA A 158 -24.00 -8.55 0.97
CA ALA A 158 -22.95 -8.93 1.91
C ALA A 158 -21.57 -8.28 1.65
N PRO A 159 -21.12 -8.04 0.39
CA PRO A 159 -19.87 -7.34 0.13
C PRO A 159 -19.79 -5.92 0.70
N LEU A 160 -20.90 -5.22 0.92
CA LEU A 160 -20.94 -3.90 1.58
C LEU A 160 -20.54 -3.94 3.05
N LEU A 161 -20.75 -5.07 3.71
CA LEU A 161 -20.42 -5.26 5.13
C LEU A 161 -18.98 -5.74 5.33
N THR A 162 -18.20 -5.82 4.25
CA THR A 162 -16.78 -6.21 4.31
C THR A 162 -15.87 -5.00 4.46
N TYR A 163 -14.68 -5.20 5.04
CA TYR A 163 -13.65 -4.16 5.13
C TYR A 163 -13.28 -3.55 3.77
N ASN A 164 -13.52 -4.25 2.67
CA ASN A 164 -13.30 -3.76 1.31
C ASN A 164 -14.12 -2.51 0.98
N ALA A 165 -15.37 -2.45 1.47
CA ALA A 165 -16.21 -1.28 1.27
C ALA A 165 -15.63 -0.03 1.94
N LEU A 166 -14.96 -0.19 3.11
CA LEU A 166 -14.29 0.90 3.82
C LEU A 166 -13.05 1.43 3.10
N PHE A 167 -12.36 0.60 2.31
CA PHE A 167 -11.18 1.06 1.55
C PHE A 167 -11.54 2.12 0.52
N VAL A 168 -12.73 2.08 -0.07
CA VAL A 168 -13.17 3.07 -1.05
C VAL A 168 -13.14 4.49 -0.45
N PRO A 169 -13.91 4.83 0.59
CA PRO A 169 -13.92 6.18 1.14
C PRO A 169 -12.61 6.55 1.84
N ILE A 170 -11.94 5.62 2.53
CA ILE A 170 -10.70 5.91 3.26
C ILE A 170 -9.59 6.33 2.28
N PHE A 171 -9.36 5.56 1.22
CA PHE A 171 -8.30 5.88 0.25
C PHE A 171 -8.71 7.02 -0.68
N LEU A 172 -10.01 7.23 -0.95
CA LEU A 172 -10.48 8.41 -1.65
C LEU A 172 -10.15 9.69 -0.86
N MET A 173 -10.51 9.73 0.42
CA MET A 173 -10.19 10.87 1.30
C MET A 173 -8.68 11.06 1.46
N GLY A 174 -7.92 9.97 1.65
CA GLY A 174 -6.46 10.01 1.73
C GLY A 174 -5.84 10.59 0.47
N GLY A 175 -6.33 10.21 -0.71
CA GLY A 175 -5.91 10.76 -2.00
C GLY A 175 -6.17 12.27 -2.11
N LEU A 176 -7.37 12.72 -1.69
CA LEU A 176 -7.71 14.14 -1.66
C LEU A 176 -6.79 14.93 -0.70
N LEU A 177 -6.52 14.39 0.50
CA LEU A 177 -5.60 15.00 1.45
C LEU A 177 -4.20 15.14 0.86
N PHE A 178 -3.67 14.11 0.21
CA PHE A 178 -2.37 14.19 -0.44
C PHE A 178 -2.35 15.18 -1.60
N LEU A 179 -3.46 15.37 -2.34
CA LEU A 179 -3.56 16.42 -3.38
C LEU A 179 -3.52 17.81 -2.76
N VAL A 180 -4.26 18.06 -1.68
CA VAL A 180 -4.23 19.33 -0.96
C VAL A 180 -2.80 19.63 -0.45
N MET A 181 -2.17 18.64 0.18
CA MET A 181 -0.78 18.76 0.63
C MET A 181 0.19 19.04 -0.53
N SER A 182 -0.01 18.38 -1.69
CA SER A 182 0.78 18.64 -2.90
C SER A 182 0.65 20.10 -3.36
N ALA A 183 -0.57 20.65 -3.37
CA ALA A 183 -0.81 22.05 -3.74
C ALA A 183 -0.15 23.02 -2.75
N LEU A 184 -0.26 22.77 -1.45
CA LEU A 184 0.37 23.60 -0.41
C LEU A 184 1.90 23.59 -0.51
N PHE A 185 2.52 22.42 -0.71
CA PHE A 185 3.97 22.32 -0.90
C PHE A 185 4.43 23.04 -2.16
N ARG A 186 3.63 22.99 -3.22
CA ARG A 186 3.91 23.72 -4.46
C ARG A 186 3.89 25.24 -4.23
N GLN A 187 2.83 25.76 -3.62
CA GLN A 187 2.71 27.19 -3.30
C GLN A 187 3.86 27.68 -2.41
N ALA A 188 4.19 26.90 -1.37
CA ALA A 188 5.30 27.23 -0.48
C ALA A 188 6.66 27.22 -1.19
N ALA A 189 6.87 26.33 -2.16
CA ALA A 189 8.10 26.29 -2.95
C ALA A 189 8.19 27.48 -3.92
N GLU A 190 7.06 27.88 -4.54
CA GLU A 190 6.98 29.07 -5.42
C GLU A 190 7.26 30.37 -4.65
N LEU A 191 6.61 30.56 -3.48
CA LEU A 191 6.86 31.71 -2.60
C LEU A 191 8.31 31.80 -2.12
N LYS A 192 8.93 30.65 -1.82
CA LYS A 192 10.34 30.62 -1.45
C LYS A 192 11.24 31.07 -2.61
N ALA A 193 10.96 30.57 -3.82
CA ALA A 193 11.73 30.93 -5.00
C ALA A 193 11.63 32.45 -5.31
N GLU A 194 10.45 33.04 -5.14
CA GLU A 194 10.25 34.48 -5.29
C GLU A 194 11.04 35.31 -4.25
N ASN A 195 11.03 34.87 -2.98
CA ASN A 195 11.80 35.50 -1.92
C ASN A 195 13.33 35.44 -2.16
N ASP A 196 13.81 34.29 -2.66
CA ASP A 196 15.24 34.12 -2.95
C ASP A 196 15.73 34.98 -4.14
N LEU A 197 14.80 35.49 -4.98
CA LEU A 197 15.10 36.41 -6.10
C LEU A 197 15.09 37.90 -5.69
N THR A 198 14.53 38.24 -4.52
CA THR A 198 14.37 39.61 -4.05
C THR A 198 15.48 40.10 -3.09
N ILE A 199 16.43 39.21 -2.77
CA ILE A 199 17.62 39.52 -1.96
C ILE A 199 18.85 39.55 -2.85
#